data_19e6bfa33b764c2c745a35037d52d546
#
_entry.id   19e6bfa33b764c2c745a35037d52d546
#
_cell.length_a   1.000
_cell.length_b   1.000
_cell.length_c   1.000
_cell.angle_alpha   90.00
_cell.angle_beta   90.00
_cell.angle_gamma   90.00
#
_symmetry.space_group_name_H-M   'P 1'
#
loop_
_entity.id
_entity.type
_entity.pdbx_description
1 polymer ?
#
loop_
_entity_poly.entity_id
_entity_poly.type
_entity_poly.pdbx_seq_one_letter_code
_entity_poly.pdbx_strand_id
1 'polypeptide(L)'
;LETYKYQMPGEAGSPIVHLYLFDLENTGKRKEIRVDCFKDQTINLASKPDKERTGLTRNSIWLGDNQTFYLTRVSRDMKRVDICSYTIGEDSVKAIIEERLNTSMETRPLAMTDNGKELIHWSERDGWAHLYLYDAQGNLKNRITKGPWHVDAIVDVDSKNPVSYTHLTL
;
A
#
# COMPACT_ATOMS: atom_id res chain seq x y z
N LEU A 1 21.85 18.25 -24.00
CA LEU A 1 20.50 18.52 -23.46
C LEU A 1 19.66 17.25 -23.68
N GLU A 2 19.34 16.54 -22.64
CA GLU A 2 18.40 15.41 -22.73
C GLU A 2 16.98 15.96 -22.69
N THR A 3 16.17 15.58 -23.67
CA THR A 3 14.76 16.00 -23.76
C THR A 3 13.90 14.86 -23.24
N TYR A 4 13.24 15.07 -22.11
CA TYR A 4 12.27 14.11 -21.56
C TYR A 4 10.86 14.49 -22.00
N LYS A 5 10.11 13.51 -22.48
CA LYS A 5 8.68 13.69 -22.75
C LYS A 5 7.91 13.27 -21.49
N TYR A 6 7.34 14.24 -20.81
CA TYR A 6 6.36 13.98 -19.75
C TYR A 6 4.96 13.99 -20.34
N GLN A 7 4.18 12.98 -20.00
CA GLN A 7 2.77 12.96 -20.33
C GLN A 7 2.00 14.00 -19.50
N MET A 8 1.36 14.92 -20.20
CA MET A 8 0.51 15.94 -19.57
C MET A 8 -0.88 15.35 -19.23
N PRO A 9 -1.58 15.88 -18.22
CA PRO A 9 -2.96 15.51 -17.95
C PRO A 9 -3.84 15.65 -19.20
N GLY A 10 -4.52 14.57 -19.58
CA GLY A 10 -5.40 14.55 -20.76
C GLY A 10 -4.76 14.04 -22.06
N GLU A 11 -3.46 13.80 -22.11
CA GLU A 11 -2.84 13.14 -23.26
C GLU A 11 -3.21 11.65 -23.34
N ALA A 12 -3.39 11.16 -24.56
CA ALA A 12 -3.61 9.73 -24.80
C ALA A 12 -2.33 8.94 -24.53
N GLY A 13 -2.47 7.74 -23.93
CA GLY A 13 -1.35 6.82 -23.74
C GLY A 13 -0.74 6.82 -22.33
N SER A 14 -1.52 7.16 -21.30
CA SER A 14 -1.10 6.94 -19.91
C SER A 14 -0.70 5.47 -19.69
N PRO A 15 0.42 5.19 -19.00
CA PRO A 15 0.80 3.83 -18.67
C PRO A 15 -0.32 3.11 -17.92
N ILE A 16 -0.68 1.91 -18.38
CA ILE A 16 -1.63 1.04 -17.68
C ILE A 16 -0.81 0.00 -16.94
N VAL A 17 -1.04 -0.13 -15.65
CA VAL A 17 -0.39 -1.15 -14.82
C VAL A 17 -1.23 -2.42 -14.86
N HIS A 18 -0.60 -3.51 -15.28
CA HIS A 18 -1.17 -4.86 -15.22
C HIS A 18 -0.45 -5.67 -14.15
N LEU A 19 -1.20 -6.43 -13.38
CA LEU A 19 -0.66 -7.31 -12.35
C LEU A 19 -0.92 -8.77 -12.74
N TYR A 20 0.12 -9.59 -12.76
CA TYR A 20 0.03 -11.00 -13.13
C TYR A 20 0.56 -11.90 -12.02
N LEU A 21 -0.17 -12.99 -11.77
CA LEU A 21 0.29 -14.10 -10.95
C LEU A 21 0.78 -15.21 -11.87
N PHE A 22 1.98 -15.73 -11.61
CA PHE A 22 2.56 -16.87 -12.31
C PHE A 22 2.65 -18.06 -11.35
N ASP A 23 2.15 -19.21 -11.80
CA ASP A 23 2.32 -20.48 -11.11
C ASP A 23 3.65 -21.11 -11.55
N LEU A 24 4.58 -21.30 -10.63
CA LEU A 24 5.90 -21.85 -10.92
C LEU A 24 5.89 -23.37 -11.10
N GLU A 25 4.88 -24.07 -10.57
CA GLU A 25 4.71 -25.52 -10.76
C GLU A 25 4.02 -25.84 -12.09
N ASN A 26 3.16 -24.93 -12.57
CA ASN A 26 2.47 -25.05 -13.86
C ASN A 26 2.99 -23.97 -14.82
N THR A 27 4.25 -24.11 -15.24
CA THR A 27 4.92 -23.16 -16.12
C THR A 27 4.13 -22.87 -17.38
N GLY A 28 3.85 -21.60 -17.64
CA GLY A 28 3.07 -21.14 -18.79
C GLY A 28 1.64 -20.69 -18.44
N LYS A 29 1.13 -20.95 -17.25
CA LYS A 29 -0.13 -20.38 -16.79
C LYS A 29 0.14 -19.06 -16.08
N ARG A 30 -0.42 -17.99 -16.62
CA ARG A 30 -0.48 -16.69 -15.96
C ARG A 30 -1.94 -16.35 -15.68
N LYS A 31 -2.22 -15.76 -14.52
CA LYS A 31 -3.51 -15.20 -14.18
C LYS A 31 -3.34 -13.68 -14.06
N GLU A 32 -4.13 -12.94 -14.82
CA GLU A 32 -4.22 -11.49 -14.63
C GLU A 32 -5.12 -11.19 -13.44
N ILE A 33 -4.62 -10.33 -12.55
CA ILE A 33 -5.35 -9.85 -11.38
C ILE A 33 -5.94 -8.50 -11.73
N ARG A 34 -7.26 -8.37 -11.67
CA ARG A 34 -7.94 -7.10 -11.96
C ARG A 34 -7.70 -6.12 -10.82
N VAL A 35 -7.08 -5.00 -11.16
CA VAL A 35 -6.74 -3.90 -10.24
C VAL A 35 -7.44 -2.59 -10.60
N ASP A 36 -8.21 -2.57 -11.69
CA ASP A 36 -8.81 -1.36 -12.24
C ASP A 36 -9.85 -0.76 -11.30
N CYS A 37 -9.81 0.57 -11.16
CA CYS A 37 -10.82 1.35 -10.47
C CYS A 37 -10.84 2.81 -10.94
N PHE A 38 -9.66 3.46 -10.94
CA PHE A 38 -9.54 4.84 -11.35
C PHE A 38 -8.88 4.93 -12.73
N LYS A 39 -9.37 5.83 -13.56
CA LYS A 39 -8.67 6.15 -14.81
C LYS A 39 -7.28 6.69 -14.47
N ASP A 40 -6.26 6.20 -15.18
CA ASP A 40 -4.85 6.63 -15.05
C ASP A 40 -4.32 6.52 -13.60
N GLN A 41 -4.69 5.46 -12.90
CA GLN A 41 -4.31 5.20 -11.52
C GLN A 41 -2.83 4.81 -11.38
N THR A 42 -2.24 5.15 -10.23
CA THR A 42 -0.95 4.61 -9.80
C THR A 42 -1.19 3.44 -8.83
N ILE A 43 -0.40 2.38 -8.97
CA ILE A 43 -0.46 1.19 -8.11
C ILE A 43 0.91 0.98 -7.46
N ASN A 44 0.92 0.85 -6.15
CA ASN A 44 2.11 0.56 -5.36
C ASN A 44 1.87 -0.71 -4.54
N LEU A 45 2.65 -1.75 -4.81
CA LEU A 45 2.63 -2.96 -4.00
C LEU A 45 3.26 -2.67 -2.62
N ALA A 46 2.57 -3.07 -1.57
CA ALA A 46 3.13 -3.03 -0.24
C ALA A 46 4.22 -4.10 -0.11
N SER A 47 5.34 -3.75 0.50
CA SER A 47 6.45 -4.67 0.71
C SER A 47 7.18 -4.38 2.01
N LYS A 48 7.84 -5.38 2.55
CA LYS A 48 8.73 -5.27 3.70
C LYS A 48 10.11 -5.83 3.35
N PRO A 49 11.19 -5.31 3.96
CA PRO A 49 12.49 -5.95 3.88
C PRO A 49 12.44 -7.35 4.48
N ASP A 50 12.98 -8.34 3.77
CA ASP A 50 13.16 -9.69 4.23
C ASP A 50 14.65 -10.08 4.13
N LYS A 51 15.24 -10.54 5.23
CA LYS A 51 16.64 -10.96 5.28
C LYS A 51 16.74 -12.44 4.96
N GLU A 52 17.36 -12.76 3.85
CA GLU A 52 17.71 -14.13 3.51
C GLU A 52 18.82 -14.69 4.43
N ARG A 53 18.89 -16.02 4.51
CA ARG A 53 19.99 -16.74 5.21
C ARG A 53 21.39 -16.34 4.72
N THR A 54 21.50 -15.84 3.50
CA THR A 54 22.76 -15.36 2.88
C THR A 54 23.18 -13.97 3.35
N GLY A 55 22.36 -13.29 4.18
CA GLY A 55 22.57 -11.90 4.61
C GLY A 55 22.13 -10.86 3.59
N LEU A 56 21.64 -11.26 2.43
CA LEU A 56 21.04 -10.35 1.45
C LEU A 56 19.65 -9.93 1.91
N THR A 57 19.35 -8.66 1.72
CA THR A 57 18.00 -8.12 1.97
C THR A 57 17.25 -8.02 0.65
N ARG A 58 16.07 -8.62 0.57
CA ARG A 58 15.11 -8.48 -0.53
C ARG A 58 13.82 -7.89 0.00
N ASN A 59 13.01 -7.35 -0.91
CA ASN A 59 11.68 -6.92 -0.56
C ASN A 59 10.69 -8.08 -0.78
N SER A 60 9.91 -8.38 0.26
CA SER A 60 8.81 -9.34 0.20
C SER A 60 7.49 -8.60 0.16
N ILE A 61 6.58 -9.01 -0.73
CA ILE A 61 5.20 -8.52 -0.77
C ILE A 61 4.30 -9.23 0.25
N TRP A 62 4.80 -10.31 0.86
CA TRP A 62 4.09 -11.08 1.87
C TRP A 62 4.27 -10.45 3.24
N LEU A 63 3.35 -9.57 3.63
CA LEU A 63 3.48 -8.82 4.88
C LEU A 63 3.07 -9.65 6.11
N GLY A 64 2.12 -10.54 5.97
CA GLY A 64 1.61 -11.40 7.03
C GLY A 64 1.73 -12.88 6.72
N ASP A 65 0.93 -13.37 5.80
CA ASP A 65 0.93 -14.76 5.33
C ASP A 65 1.45 -14.85 3.88
N ASN A 66 1.53 -16.05 3.34
CA ASN A 66 1.94 -16.27 1.95
C ASN A 66 0.72 -16.43 1.00
N GLN A 67 -0.44 -15.98 1.39
CA GLN A 67 -1.69 -16.09 0.64
C GLN A 67 -2.24 -14.72 0.24
N THR A 68 -1.97 -13.69 1.05
CA THR A 68 -2.53 -12.36 0.87
C THR A 68 -1.44 -11.31 0.72
N PHE A 69 -1.52 -10.49 -0.32
CA PHE A 69 -0.71 -9.28 -0.44
C PHE A 69 -1.58 -8.03 -0.50
N TYR A 70 -0.96 -6.90 -0.29
CA TYR A 70 -1.62 -5.61 -0.22
C TYR A 70 -1.03 -4.63 -1.23
N LEU A 71 -1.86 -3.73 -1.72
CA LEU A 71 -1.44 -2.65 -2.60
C LEU A 71 -2.22 -1.38 -2.30
N THR A 72 -1.62 -0.25 -2.65
CA THR A 72 -2.27 1.05 -2.67
C THR A 72 -2.52 1.44 -4.12
N ARG A 73 -3.73 1.83 -4.46
CA ARG A 73 -4.04 2.48 -5.73
C ARG A 73 -4.47 3.92 -5.49
N VAL A 74 -3.96 4.81 -6.31
CA VAL A 74 -4.14 6.26 -6.18
C VAL A 74 -4.67 6.80 -7.49
N SER A 75 -5.72 7.61 -7.43
CA SER A 75 -6.22 8.32 -8.61
C SER A 75 -5.21 9.35 -9.10
N ARG A 76 -5.24 9.68 -10.39
CA ARG A 76 -4.32 10.64 -10.98
C ARG A 76 -4.35 12.02 -10.33
N ASP A 77 -5.49 12.47 -9.85
CA ASP A 77 -5.67 13.73 -9.12
C ASP A 77 -5.25 13.66 -7.66
N MET A 78 -4.79 12.47 -7.20
CA MET A 78 -4.36 12.17 -5.84
C MET A 78 -5.42 12.43 -4.76
N LYS A 79 -6.70 12.50 -5.13
CA LYS A 79 -7.83 12.75 -4.21
C LYS A 79 -8.55 11.48 -3.76
N ARG A 80 -8.19 10.36 -4.34
CA ARG A 80 -8.76 9.04 -4.04
C ARG A 80 -7.64 8.04 -3.85
N VAL A 81 -7.61 7.45 -2.68
CA VAL A 81 -6.64 6.42 -2.30
C VAL A 81 -7.41 5.21 -1.78
N ASP A 82 -7.14 4.04 -2.35
CA ASP A 82 -7.65 2.77 -1.86
C ASP A 82 -6.48 1.91 -1.39
N ILE A 83 -6.60 1.36 -0.21
CA ILE A 83 -5.79 0.23 0.23
C ILE A 83 -6.55 -1.03 -0.14
N CYS A 84 -5.90 -1.89 -0.88
CA CYS A 84 -6.51 -3.12 -1.39
C CYS A 84 -5.76 -4.35 -0.88
N SER A 85 -6.49 -5.43 -0.67
CA SER A 85 -5.97 -6.78 -0.47
C SER A 85 -6.26 -7.65 -1.68
N TYR A 86 -5.41 -8.63 -1.91
CA TYR A 86 -5.62 -9.72 -2.86
C TYR A 86 -5.23 -11.03 -2.20
N THR A 87 -6.13 -11.99 -2.21
CA THR A 87 -5.85 -13.35 -1.74
C THR A 87 -5.69 -14.26 -2.95
N ILE A 88 -4.68 -15.14 -2.93
CA ILE A 88 -4.43 -16.10 -4.02
C ILE A 88 -5.69 -16.90 -4.29
N GLY A 89 -6.10 -16.93 -5.57
CA GLY A 89 -7.33 -17.60 -6.01
C GLY A 89 -8.47 -16.64 -6.36
N GLU A 90 -8.46 -15.41 -5.86
CA GLU A 90 -9.44 -14.39 -6.25
C GLU A 90 -9.18 -13.87 -7.68
N ASP A 91 -10.17 -13.21 -8.29
CA ASP A 91 -10.07 -12.66 -9.65
C ASP A 91 -9.67 -11.18 -9.67
N SER A 92 -9.85 -10.49 -8.56
CA SER A 92 -9.57 -9.05 -8.45
C SER A 92 -9.16 -8.69 -7.04
N VAL A 93 -8.50 -7.55 -6.91
CA VAL A 93 -8.24 -6.94 -5.61
C VAL A 93 -9.54 -6.44 -4.99
N LYS A 94 -9.60 -6.46 -3.66
CA LYS A 94 -10.69 -5.92 -2.86
C LYS A 94 -10.22 -4.66 -2.14
N ALA A 95 -10.89 -3.53 -2.33
CA ALA A 95 -10.65 -2.34 -1.52
C ALA A 95 -11.11 -2.60 -0.08
N ILE A 96 -10.20 -2.43 0.88
CA ILE A 96 -10.46 -2.62 2.32
C ILE A 96 -10.48 -1.29 3.07
N ILE A 97 -9.75 -0.28 2.58
CA ILE A 97 -9.80 1.08 3.10
C ILE A 97 -9.93 2.02 1.91
N GLU A 98 -10.87 2.95 1.97
CA GLU A 98 -11.08 3.96 0.95
C GLU A 98 -10.95 5.36 1.55
N GLU A 99 -10.06 6.18 1.01
CA GLU A 99 -9.91 7.57 1.38
C GLU A 99 -10.28 8.50 0.24
N ARG A 100 -11.03 9.53 0.56
CA ARG A 100 -11.55 10.53 -0.38
C ARG A 100 -11.44 11.91 0.25
N LEU A 101 -10.53 12.74 -0.27
CA LEU A 101 -10.35 14.12 0.19
C LEU A 101 -10.53 15.10 -0.96
N ASN A 102 -10.80 16.36 -0.61
CA ASN A 102 -10.87 17.44 -1.59
C ASN A 102 -9.49 17.98 -1.99
N THR A 103 -8.46 17.63 -1.21
CA THR A 103 -7.06 17.98 -1.44
C THR A 103 -6.27 16.79 -1.95
N SER A 104 -5.11 17.05 -2.54
CA SER A 104 -4.15 16.01 -2.89
C SER A 104 -3.67 15.30 -1.63
N MET A 105 -3.64 13.98 -1.65
CA MET A 105 -3.18 13.12 -0.56
C MET A 105 -1.79 12.56 -0.87
N GLU A 106 -0.95 12.54 0.14
CA GLU A 106 0.27 11.73 0.09
C GLU A 106 -0.03 10.29 0.51
N THR A 107 0.85 9.39 0.14
CA THR A 107 0.81 7.99 0.59
C THR A 107 2.13 7.59 1.20
N ARG A 108 2.08 6.73 2.18
CA ARG A 108 3.25 6.11 2.82
C ARG A 108 3.12 4.59 2.75
N PRO A 109 4.23 3.85 2.83
CA PRO A 109 4.20 2.40 2.88
C PRO A 109 3.31 1.89 3.99
N LEU A 110 2.54 0.84 3.68
CA LEU A 110 1.75 0.12 4.67
C LEU A 110 2.66 -0.71 5.58
N ALA A 111 2.30 -0.81 6.85
CA ALA A 111 2.93 -1.74 7.77
C ALA A 111 1.90 -2.71 8.36
N MET A 112 2.33 -3.94 8.62
CA MET A 112 1.50 -4.97 9.24
C MET A 112 2.09 -5.34 10.61
N THR A 113 1.21 -5.58 11.56
CA THR A 113 1.55 -6.08 12.89
C THR A 113 0.95 -7.46 13.12
N ASP A 114 1.31 -8.09 14.22
CA ASP A 114 0.71 -9.33 14.73
C ASP A 114 0.53 -10.41 13.63
N ASN A 115 1.63 -10.69 12.90
CA ASN A 115 1.65 -11.69 11.84
C ASN A 115 0.59 -11.48 10.75
N GLY A 116 0.33 -10.22 10.40
CA GLY A 116 -0.60 -9.85 9.33
C GLY A 116 -2.04 -9.69 9.75
N LYS A 117 -2.35 -9.69 11.03
CA LYS A 117 -3.72 -9.51 11.53
C LYS A 117 -4.15 -8.05 11.61
N GLU A 118 -3.19 -7.13 11.71
CA GLU A 118 -3.45 -5.71 11.84
C GLU A 118 -2.63 -4.91 10.83
N LEU A 119 -3.25 -3.85 10.32
CA LEU A 119 -2.68 -2.95 9.33
C LEU A 119 -2.53 -1.56 9.94
N ILE A 120 -1.34 -0.97 9.82
CA ILE A 120 -1.11 0.42 10.14
C ILE A 120 -1.14 1.22 8.85
N HIS A 121 -2.06 2.18 8.77
CA HIS A 121 -2.23 3.10 7.67
C HIS A 121 -1.94 4.54 8.11
N TRP A 122 -1.10 5.22 7.33
CA TRP A 122 -0.81 6.63 7.46
C TRP A 122 -1.85 7.44 6.68
N SER A 123 -2.46 8.47 7.29
CA SER A 123 -3.54 9.23 6.68
C SER A 123 -3.61 10.67 7.16
N GLU A 124 -3.94 11.58 6.26
CA GLU A 124 -4.15 13.02 6.51
C GLU A 124 -5.63 13.40 6.72
N ARG A 125 -6.52 12.40 6.90
CA ARG A 125 -7.99 12.59 6.95
C ARG A 125 -8.48 13.60 7.98
N ASP A 126 -7.72 13.82 9.04
CA ASP A 126 -8.06 14.73 10.13
C ASP A 126 -7.29 16.08 10.06
N GLY A 127 -6.72 16.41 8.89
CA GLY A 127 -5.97 17.64 8.64
C GLY A 127 -4.50 17.57 9.04
N TRP A 128 -4.10 16.61 9.85
CA TRP A 128 -2.72 16.27 10.20
C TRP A 128 -2.46 14.80 9.88
N ALA A 129 -1.26 14.50 9.44
CA ALA A 129 -0.89 13.13 9.13
C ALA A 129 -0.70 12.30 10.40
N HIS A 130 -1.47 11.25 10.53
CA HIS A 130 -1.45 10.35 11.68
C HIS A 130 -1.53 8.89 11.28
N LEU A 131 -1.23 8.00 12.24
CA LEU A 131 -1.32 6.57 12.10
C LEU A 131 -2.64 6.05 12.64
N TYR A 132 -3.24 5.15 11.87
CA TYR A 132 -4.51 4.49 12.17
C TYR A 132 -4.32 2.97 12.12
N LEU A 133 -4.83 2.28 13.12
CA LEU A 133 -4.80 0.82 13.21
C LEU A 133 -6.11 0.24 12.69
N TYR A 134 -5.99 -0.71 11.79
CA TYR A 134 -7.09 -1.47 11.22
C TYR A 134 -6.89 -2.96 11.44
N ASP A 135 -7.97 -3.75 11.40
CA ASP A 135 -7.84 -5.18 11.19
C ASP A 135 -7.49 -5.50 9.71
N ALA A 136 -7.19 -6.76 9.42
CA ALA A 136 -6.85 -7.20 8.06
C ALA A 136 -8.01 -7.08 7.06
N GLN A 137 -9.24 -6.89 7.53
CA GLN A 137 -10.45 -6.67 6.73
C GLN A 137 -10.71 -5.19 6.43
N GLY A 138 -9.91 -4.27 7.02
CA GLY A 138 -10.04 -2.83 6.84
C GLY A 138 -11.01 -2.15 7.80
N ASN A 139 -11.40 -2.81 8.89
CA ASN A 139 -12.19 -2.16 9.94
C ASN A 139 -11.25 -1.34 10.85
N LEU A 140 -11.54 -0.07 11.03
CA LEU A 140 -10.79 0.82 11.92
C LEU A 140 -10.90 0.36 13.37
N LYS A 141 -9.77 0.08 14.00
CA LYS A 141 -9.70 -0.26 15.43
C LYS A 141 -9.52 1.00 16.28
N ASN A 142 -8.48 1.77 15.98
CA ASN A 142 -8.21 3.03 16.68
C ASN A 142 -7.22 3.91 15.91
N ARG A 143 -7.18 5.19 16.30
CA ARG A 143 -6.13 6.12 15.92
C ARG A 143 -4.95 5.96 16.88
N ILE A 144 -3.76 5.67 16.34
CA ILE A 144 -2.54 5.43 17.15
C ILE A 144 -1.95 6.76 17.62
N THR A 145 -1.85 7.75 16.72
CA THR A 145 -1.24 9.04 17.01
C THR A 145 -2.24 10.17 16.85
N LYS A 146 -2.09 11.26 17.61
CA LYS A 146 -2.97 12.44 17.58
C LYS A 146 -2.22 13.69 18.04
N GLY A 147 -2.63 14.85 17.55
CA GLY A 147 -2.06 16.14 17.95
C GLY A 147 -1.93 17.11 16.79
N PRO A 148 -1.53 18.36 17.01
CA PRO A 148 -1.30 19.36 15.98
C PRO A 148 0.11 19.24 15.37
N TRP A 149 0.43 18.07 14.83
CA TRP A 149 1.72 17.72 14.24
C TRP A 149 1.57 16.54 13.28
N HIS A 150 2.51 16.38 12.38
CA HIS A 150 2.54 15.28 11.40
C HIS A 150 3.43 14.13 11.86
N VAL A 151 2.99 12.91 11.58
CA VAL A 151 3.86 11.74 11.50
C VAL A 151 4.46 11.73 10.11
N ASP A 152 5.78 11.70 9.99
CA ASP A 152 6.44 11.64 8.69
C ASP A 152 6.39 10.22 8.10
N ALA A 153 6.87 9.24 8.85
CA ALA A 153 6.93 7.85 8.41
C ALA A 153 6.86 6.86 9.58
N ILE A 154 6.55 5.61 9.25
CA ILE A 154 6.77 4.46 10.13
C ILE A 154 8.20 4.01 9.90
N VAL A 155 9.03 4.05 10.94
CA VAL A 155 10.43 3.62 10.86
C VAL A 155 10.54 2.12 11.04
N ASP A 156 9.84 1.58 12.02
CA ASP A 156 9.83 0.15 12.33
C ASP A 156 8.57 -0.23 13.10
N VAL A 157 8.21 -1.51 13.04
CA VAL A 157 7.11 -2.10 13.79
C VAL A 157 7.61 -3.37 14.46
N ASP A 158 7.68 -3.37 15.79
CA ASP A 158 7.98 -4.59 16.54
C ASP A 158 6.74 -5.49 16.58
N SER A 159 6.77 -6.57 15.81
CA SER A 159 5.67 -7.53 15.74
C SER A 159 5.55 -8.44 16.99
N LYS A 160 6.57 -8.45 17.86
CA LYS A 160 6.56 -9.26 19.10
C LYS A 160 6.03 -8.46 20.29
N ASN A 161 6.39 -7.18 20.32
CA ASN A 161 5.83 -6.23 21.28
C ASN A 161 5.13 -5.16 20.43
N PRO A 162 3.82 -4.96 20.50
CA PRO A 162 3.10 -4.06 19.59
C PRO A 162 3.48 -2.58 19.84
N VAL A 163 4.71 -2.26 19.51
CA VAL A 163 5.30 -0.92 19.58
C VAL A 163 5.67 -0.50 18.16
N SER A 164 5.15 0.61 17.70
CA SER A 164 5.57 1.23 16.44
C SER A 164 6.55 2.37 16.73
N TYR A 165 7.67 2.37 16.02
CA TYR A 165 8.61 3.48 16.03
C TYR A 165 8.25 4.43 14.88
N THR A 166 7.98 5.69 15.21
CA THR A 166 7.62 6.71 14.23
C THR A 166 8.64 7.84 14.24
N HIS A 167 8.89 8.42 13.07
CA HIS A 167 9.61 9.69 12.96
C HIS A 167 8.59 10.84 13.01
N LEU A 168 8.85 11.82 13.89
CA LEU A 168 8.02 13.02 14.02
C LEU A 168 8.74 14.19 13.36
N THR A 169 8.05 14.89 12.46
CA THR A 169 8.48 16.24 12.04
C THR A 169 7.62 17.25 12.80
N LEU A 170 8.26 18.08 13.62
CA LEU A 170 7.63 19.18 14.34
C LEU A 170 7.58 20.43 13.47
#